data_d4ffff434a3c417a3195d46fef0ed90b
#
_entry.id   d4ffff434a3c417a3195d46fef0ed90b
#
_cell.length_a   1.000
_cell.length_b   1.000
_cell.length_c   1.000
_cell.angle_alpha   90.00
_cell.angle_beta   90.00
_cell.angle_gamma   90.00
#
_symmetry.space_group_name_H-M   'P 1'
#
loop_
_entity.id
_entity.type
_entity.pdbx_description
1 polymer ?
#
loop_
_entity_poly.entity_id
_entity_poly.type
_entity_poly.pdbx_seq_one_letter_code
_entity_poly.pdbx_strand_id
1 'polypeptide(L)'
;MHREKIIRHGKHLWTIVVYIFAAIGFLLIVAYFAVRFGFTNVTGIIDQQRQAFLGNATTTSVADLAPTYPNGTPWQDTQEWQVLSEAITNDAPAINQAAQASGVPARFIVSGLIVEQLRLFFTERGYYEQFFQPLKILGSQTQFSWGVMGMKESTAIQVEQNLTSPSSPFYPGPQYMHLLDFPDASATTSSTTIAEERFTRMTDQHDHYYNYLYAGLAMKEIETQWQNAGFPINNRPDIVLTLYNIGFQHSTPNANPQVGGAAIVINGVTYSFGGLAEQFYSSNLLTNLFPQ
;
A
#
# COMPACT_ATOMS: atom_id res chain seq x y z
N MET A 1 1.72 -44.25 48.38
CA MET A 1 2.85 -43.28 48.39
C MET A 1 3.35 -42.86 47.00
N HIS A 2 3.45 -43.70 45.97
CA HIS A 2 3.95 -43.31 44.64
C HIS A 2 2.93 -42.48 43.81
N ARG A 3 1.63 -42.80 43.87
CA ARG A 3 0.56 -42.08 43.17
C ARG A 3 0.36 -40.64 43.62
N GLU A 4 0.51 -40.34 44.89
CA GLU A 4 0.34 -38.98 45.43
C GLU A 4 1.50 -38.07 45.01
N LYS A 5 2.74 -38.62 44.92
CA LYS A 5 3.88 -37.84 44.40
C LYS A 5 3.69 -37.44 42.94
N ILE A 6 3.16 -38.33 42.08
CA ILE A 6 2.91 -38.06 40.65
C ILE A 6 1.85 -36.98 40.48
N ILE A 7 0.76 -37.03 41.25
CA ILE A 7 -0.31 -36.00 41.21
C ILE A 7 0.21 -34.64 41.69
N ARG A 8 1.07 -34.60 42.69
CA ARG A 8 1.66 -33.36 43.23
C ARG A 8 2.62 -32.73 42.23
N HIS A 9 3.42 -33.51 41.53
CA HIS A 9 4.32 -33.02 40.46
C HIS A 9 3.52 -32.49 39.25
N GLY A 10 2.44 -33.19 38.87
CA GLY A 10 1.55 -32.73 37.81
C GLY A 10 0.89 -31.37 38.11
N LYS A 11 0.44 -31.18 39.36
CA LYS A 11 -0.12 -29.85 39.77
C LYS A 11 0.91 -28.75 39.75
N HIS A 12 2.14 -29.00 40.19
CA HIS A 12 3.22 -28.00 40.13
C HIS A 12 3.58 -27.65 38.69
N LEU A 13 3.69 -28.65 37.80
CA LEU A 13 3.97 -28.41 36.40
C LEU A 13 2.87 -27.59 35.74
N TRP A 14 1.60 -27.90 36.00
CA TRP A 14 0.45 -27.13 35.51
C TRP A 14 0.45 -25.68 36.01
N THR A 15 0.76 -25.48 37.28
CA THR A 15 0.89 -24.14 37.86
C THR A 15 1.98 -23.32 37.18
N ILE A 16 3.14 -23.92 36.91
CA ILE A 16 4.25 -23.28 36.18
C ILE A 16 3.81 -22.89 34.77
N VAL A 17 3.13 -23.75 34.05
CA VAL A 17 2.63 -23.49 32.70
C VAL A 17 1.64 -22.30 32.72
N VAL A 18 0.71 -22.28 33.69
CA VAL A 18 -0.23 -21.16 33.83
C VAL A 18 0.49 -19.82 34.12
N TYR A 19 1.51 -19.83 34.99
CA TYR A 19 2.29 -18.59 35.23
C TYR A 19 3.09 -18.15 34.03
N ILE A 20 3.62 -19.07 33.22
CA ILE A 20 4.32 -18.72 31.96
C ILE A 20 3.34 -18.03 31.00
N PHE A 21 2.15 -18.60 30.79
CA PHE A 21 1.13 -18.01 29.92
C PHE A 21 0.63 -16.67 30.46
N ALA A 22 0.45 -16.54 31.77
CA ALA A 22 0.07 -15.27 32.40
C ALA A 22 1.17 -14.20 32.23
N ALA A 23 2.44 -14.57 32.38
CA ALA A 23 3.57 -13.66 32.15
C ALA A 23 3.65 -13.22 30.68
N ILE A 24 3.50 -14.15 29.73
CA ILE A 24 3.47 -13.83 28.29
C ILE A 24 2.27 -12.91 27.99
N GLY A 25 1.09 -13.20 28.48
CA GLY A 25 -0.10 -12.36 28.31
C GLY A 25 0.10 -10.95 28.89
N PHE A 26 0.70 -10.87 30.09
CA PHE A 26 1.04 -9.59 30.70
C PHE A 26 2.05 -8.79 29.85
N LEU A 27 3.12 -9.43 29.36
CA LEU A 27 4.09 -8.79 28.50
C LEU A 27 3.47 -8.30 27.18
N LEU A 28 2.57 -9.05 26.58
CA LEU A 28 1.84 -8.62 25.39
C LEU A 28 0.95 -7.41 25.67
N ILE A 29 0.27 -7.39 26.83
CA ILE A 29 -0.54 -6.23 27.24
C ILE A 29 0.35 -5.00 27.48
N VAL A 30 1.49 -5.17 28.17
CA VAL A 30 2.45 -4.07 28.39
C VAL A 30 3.01 -3.57 27.07
N ALA A 31 3.41 -4.47 26.17
CA ALA A 31 3.88 -4.10 24.84
C ALA A 31 2.79 -3.36 24.04
N TYR A 32 1.55 -3.84 24.09
CA TYR A 32 0.41 -3.17 23.50
C TYR A 32 0.25 -1.74 24.02
N PHE A 33 0.24 -1.53 25.33
CA PHE A 33 0.10 -0.20 25.91
C PHE A 33 1.34 0.67 25.65
N ALA A 34 2.54 0.10 25.66
CA ALA A 34 3.77 0.84 25.35
C ALA A 34 3.73 1.42 23.93
N VAL A 35 3.27 0.64 22.97
CA VAL A 35 3.04 1.10 21.59
C VAL A 35 1.89 2.11 21.55
N ARG A 36 0.77 1.82 22.22
CA ARG A 36 -0.44 2.66 22.24
C ARG A 36 -0.19 4.07 22.78
N PHE A 37 0.68 4.19 23.78
CA PHE A 37 1.00 5.46 24.42
C PHE A 37 2.30 6.10 23.88
N GLY A 38 2.86 5.55 22.79
CA GLY A 38 4.06 6.12 22.15
C GLY A 38 5.35 5.96 22.94
N PHE A 39 5.41 5.01 23.89
CA PHE A 39 6.63 4.71 24.65
C PHE A 39 7.67 3.91 23.85
N THR A 40 7.31 3.45 22.63
CA THR A 40 8.21 2.74 21.72
C THR A 40 8.11 3.35 20.33
N ASN A 41 9.24 3.82 19.79
CA ASN A 41 9.36 4.20 18.39
C ASN A 41 9.56 2.93 17.54
N VAL A 42 8.51 2.11 17.41
CA VAL A 42 8.55 0.95 16.51
C VAL A 42 8.14 1.41 15.12
N THR A 43 9.10 1.93 14.39
CA THR A 43 8.95 2.23 12.96
C THR A 43 9.10 0.91 12.19
N GLY A 44 8.04 0.43 11.59
CA GLY A 44 8.11 -0.77 10.75
C GLY A 44 8.71 -0.47 9.37
N ILE A 45 9.21 -1.50 8.68
CA ILE A 45 9.86 -1.37 7.36
C ILE A 45 8.97 -0.60 6.35
N ILE A 46 7.66 -0.79 6.40
CA ILE A 46 6.71 -0.11 5.51
C ILE A 46 6.62 1.39 5.83
N ASP A 47 6.63 1.74 7.11
CA ASP A 47 6.66 3.15 7.53
C ASP A 47 8.02 3.79 7.22
N GLN A 48 9.10 3.02 7.27
CA GLN A 48 10.44 3.49 6.91
C GLN A 48 10.53 3.88 5.44
N GLN A 49 9.96 3.09 4.53
CA GLN A 49 9.93 3.44 3.12
C GLN A 49 9.14 4.74 2.88
N ARG A 50 7.96 4.88 3.49
CA ARG A 50 7.16 6.09 3.39
C ARG A 50 7.86 7.29 4.01
N GLN A 51 8.51 7.11 5.15
CA GLN A 51 9.30 8.16 5.79
C GLN A 51 10.50 8.56 4.94
N ALA A 52 11.17 7.61 4.28
CA ALA A 52 12.25 7.91 3.35
C ALA A 52 11.73 8.69 2.14
N PHE A 53 10.61 8.28 1.55
CA PHE A 53 9.96 8.99 0.45
C PHE A 53 9.61 10.44 0.81
N LEU A 54 8.97 10.65 1.96
CA LEU A 54 8.53 11.97 2.40
C LEU A 54 9.66 12.78 3.04
N GLY A 55 10.59 12.13 3.75
CA GLY A 55 11.69 12.79 4.45
C GLY A 55 12.78 13.35 3.55
N ASN A 56 12.88 12.87 2.32
CA ASN A 56 13.77 13.47 1.31
C ASN A 56 13.23 14.78 0.73
N ALA A 57 11.97 15.11 0.99
CA ALA A 57 11.32 16.30 0.45
C ALA A 57 11.61 17.55 1.28
N THR A 58 11.71 17.46 2.59
CA THR A 58 11.87 18.61 3.49
C THR A 58 12.68 18.27 4.73
N THR A 59 13.23 19.32 5.37
CA THR A 59 13.87 19.21 6.68
C THR A 59 12.86 19.07 7.83
N THR A 60 11.56 19.13 7.55
CA THR A 60 10.49 18.99 8.53
C THR A 60 10.17 17.51 8.70
N SER A 61 10.23 17.01 9.92
CA SER A 61 9.82 15.63 10.22
C SER A 61 8.34 15.42 9.90
N VAL A 62 8.00 14.28 9.29
CA VAL A 62 6.59 13.90 9.07
C VAL A 62 5.81 13.82 10.40
N ALA A 63 6.50 13.56 11.52
CA ALA A 63 5.90 13.59 12.86
C ALA A 63 5.47 15.00 13.32
N ASP A 64 6.04 16.04 12.72
CA ASP A 64 5.71 17.44 13.02
C ASP A 64 4.53 17.95 12.16
N LEU A 65 4.07 17.15 11.19
CA LEU A 65 2.89 17.45 10.38
C LEU A 65 1.62 17.06 11.17
N ALA A 66 1.18 17.94 12.03
CA ALA A 66 -0.12 17.82 12.70
C ALA A 66 -0.81 19.16 12.88
N PRO A 67 -0.82 20.07 11.88
CA PRO A 67 -1.58 21.30 12.01
C PRO A 67 -3.08 20.96 12.00
N THR A 68 -3.82 21.64 12.87
CA THR A 68 -5.28 21.62 12.81
C THR A 68 -5.72 22.68 11.80
N TYR A 69 -6.32 22.24 10.71
CA TYR A 69 -6.88 23.12 9.70
C TYR A 69 -8.35 23.42 9.99
N PRO A 70 -8.86 24.60 9.61
CA PRO A 70 -10.30 24.85 9.59
C PRO A 70 -11.03 23.82 8.73
N ASN A 71 -12.26 23.47 9.11
CA ASN A 71 -13.10 22.59 8.31
C ASN A 71 -13.29 23.18 6.90
N GLY A 72 -13.16 22.33 5.89
CA GLY A 72 -13.29 22.71 4.49
C GLY A 72 -12.03 23.29 3.85
N THR A 73 -10.89 23.36 4.57
CA THR A 73 -9.61 23.75 3.94
C THR A 73 -9.29 22.76 2.82
N PRO A 74 -9.08 23.24 1.57
CA PRO A 74 -8.70 22.39 0.45
C PRO A 74 -7.41 21.62 0.75
N TRP A 75 -7.33 20.38 0.32
CA TRP A 75 -6.14 19.56 0.57
C TRP A 75 -4.87 20.13 -0.09
N GLN A 76 -5.03 20.88 -1.17
CA GLN A 76 -3.95 21.56 -1.88
C GLN A 76 -3.29 22.69 -1.05
N ASP A 77 -4.00 23.22 -0.05
CA ASP A 77 -3.55 24.33 0.80
C ASP A 77 -2.92 23.82 2.11
N THR A 78 -2.64 22.50 2.21
CA THR A 78 -2.10 21.87 3.41
C THR A 78 -0.57 21.70 3.33
N GLN A 79 0.09 21.60 4.49
CA GLN A 79 1.52 21.27 4.55
C GLN A 79 1.79 19.85 4.06
N GLU A 80 0.86 18.93 4.31
CA GLU A 80 0.91 17.57 3.82
C GLU A 80 1.03 17.51 2.30
N TRP A 81 0.27 18.37 1.60
CA TRP A 81 0.40 18.50 0.16
C TRP A 81 1.76 19.08 -0.25
N GLN A 82 2.29 20.06 0.46
CA GLN A 82 3.60 20.65 0.14
C GLN A 82 4.70 19.58 0.23
N VAL A 83 4.75 18.83 1.33
CA VAL A 83 5.70 17.72 1.53
C VAL A 83 5.52 16.64 0.46
N LEU A 84 4.27 16.26 0.18
CA LEU A 84 3.95 15.23 -0.80
C LEU A 84 4.34 15.66 -2.21
N SER A 85 4.05 16.89 -2.61
CA SER A 85 4.39 17.41 -3.95
C SER A 85 5.90 17.48 -4.17
N GLU A 86 6.68 17.80 -3.15
CA GLU A 86 8.13 17.79 -3.21
C GLU A 86 8.67 16.35 -3.33
N ALA A 87 8.17 15.42 -2.53
CA ALA A 87 8.54 14.00 -2.61
C ALA A 87 8.22 13.42 -3.99
N ILE A 88 7.04 13.71 -4.55
CA ILE A 88 6.66 13.29 -5.91
C ILE A 88 7.60 13.91 -6.96
N THR A 89 8.02 15.15 -6.78
CA THR A 89 8.96 15.82 -7.68
C THR A 89 10.31 15.12 -7.68
N ASN A 90 10.80 14.73 -6.52
CA ASN A 90 12.07 14.00 -6.37
C ASN A 90 12.00 12.60 -7.02
N ASP A 91 10.85 11.94 -6.94
CA ASP A 91 10.62 10.62 -7.52
C ASP A 91 10.16 10.65 -9.00
N ALA A 92 10.02 11.82 -9.60
CA ALA A 92 9.55 11.96 -10.98
C ALA A 92 10.30 11.07 -12.01
N PRO A 93 11.62 10.86 -11.92
CA PRO A 93 12.33 9.95 -12.81
C PRO A 93 11.82 8.51 -12.70
N ALA A 94 11.67 7.96 -11.48
CA ALA A 94 11.19 6.61 -11.24
C ALA A 94 9.73 6.43 -11.67
N ILE A 95 8.88 7.42 -11.40
CA ILE A 95 7.47 7.44 -11.82
C ILE A 95 7.37 7.43 -13.36
N ASN A 96 8.12 8.28 -14.06
CA ASN A 96 8.10 8.35 -15.52
C ASN A 96 8.65 7.05 -16.16
N GLN A 97 9.69 6.45 -15.58
CA GLN A 97 10.20 5.16 -16.02
C GLN A 97 9.15 4.05 -15.87
N ALA A 98 8.47 3.98 -14.73
CA ALA A 98 7.39 3.02 -14.50
C ALA A 98 6.19 3.24 -15.43
N ALA A 99 5.84 4.49 -15.70
CA ALA A 99 4.80 4.87 -16.65
C ALA A 99 5.13 4.39 -18.07
N GLN A 100 6.36 4.61 -18.51
CA GLN A 100 6.82 4.14 -19.81
C GLN A 100 6.78 2.61 -19.90
N ALA A 101 7.21 1.91 -18.86
CA ALA A 101 7.23 0.45 -18.83
C ALA A 101 5.81 -0.15 -18.78
N SER A 102 4.92 0.40 -17.96
CA SER A 102 3.53 -0.08 -17.81
C SER A 102 2.61 0.35 -18.94
N GLY A 103 2.99 1.38 -19.72
CA GLY A 103 2.12 1.96 -20.75
C GLY A 103 0.91 2.72 -20.20
N VAL A 104 0.96 3.15 -18.94
CA VAL A 104 -0.05 3.99 -18.29
C VAL A 104 0.52 5.39 -18.13
N PRO A 105 -0.26 6.47 -18.40
CA PRO A 105 0.22 7.83 -18.21
C PRO A 105 0.76 8.05 -16.78
N ALA A 106 1.93 8.70 -16.66
CA ALA A 106 2.52 8.97 -15.35
C ALA A 106 1.56 9.71 -14.41
N ARG A 107 0.72 10.58 -14.96
CA ARG A 107 -0.29 11.32 -14.20
C ARG A 107 -1.34 10.42 -13.54
N PHE A 108 -1.69 9.26 -14.13
CA PHE A 108 -2.55 8.25 -13.48
C PHE A 108 -1.88 7.67 -12.24
N ILE A 109 -0.61 7.26 -12.39
CA ILE A 109 0.18 6.71 -11.27
C ILE A 109 0.27 7.74 -10.14
N VAL A 110 0.60 8.99 -10.48
CA VAL A 110 0.67 10.10 -9.52
C VAL A 110 -0.69 10.38 -8.86
N SER A 111 -1.79 10.29 -9.62
CA SER A 111 -3.14 10.46 -9.04
C SER A 111 -3.40 9.42 -7.95
N GLY A 112 -3.06 8.15 -8.19
CA GLY A 112 -3.19 7.09 -7.21
C GLY A 112 -2.28 7.28 -5.99
N LEU A 113 -1.01 7.68 -6.24
CA LEU A 113 -0.03 7.98 -5.19
C LEU A 113 -0.52 9.09 -4.25
N ILE A 114 -1.00 10.20 -4.81
CA ILE A 114 -1.50 11.34 -4.02
C ILE A 114 -2.65 10.90 -3.12
N VAL A 115 -3.62 10.20 -3.67
CA VAL A 115 -4.80 9.77 -2.91
C VAL A 115 -4.41 8.81 -1.80
N GLU A 116 -3.50 7.85 -2.08
CA GLU A 116 -3.03 6.90 -1.08
C GLU A 116 -2.27 7.62 0.04
N GLN A 117 -1.39 8.56 -0.29
CA GLN A 117 -0.62 9.29 0.71
C GLN A 117 -1.48 10.25 1.53
N LEU A 118 -2.39 11.00 0.91
CA LEU A 118 -3.34 11.86 1.63
C LEU A 118 -4.23 11.04 2.57
N ARG A 119 -4.70 9.87 2.11
CA ARG A 119 -5.45 8.95 2.97
C ARG A 119 -4.65 8.56 4.22
N LEU A 120 -3.36 8.28 4.07
CA LEU A 120 -2.49 7.91 5.19
C LEU A 120 -2.23 9.09 6.13
N PHE A 121 -2.11 10.31 5.63
CA PHE A 121 -1.93 11.51 6.46
C PHE A 121 -3.17 11.82 7.31
N PHE A 122 -4.35 11.75 6.73
CA PHE A 122 -5.58 12.24 7.34
C PHE A 122 -6.46 11.15 7.98
N THR A 123 -6.09 9.87 7.87
CA THR A 123 -6.78 8.80 8.57
C THR A 123 -5.88 8.20 9.66
N GLU A 124 -6.51 7.70 10.75
CA GLU A 124 -5.80 7.01 11.85
C GLU A 124 -5.12 5.69 11.43
N ARG A 125 -5.05 5.40 10.12
CA ARG A 125 -4.48 4.16 9.59
C ARG A 125 -2.98 4.04 9.89
N GLY A 126 -2.24 5.14 9.92
CA GLY A 126 -0.85 5.15 10.37
C GLY A 126 -0.70 4.61 11.80
N TYR A 127 -1.63 4.92 12.70
CA TYR A 127 -1.73 4.35 14.04
C TYR A 127 -2.02 2.85 13.98
N TYR A 128 -2.94 2.41 13.14
CA TYR A 128 -3.34 1.02 13.02
C TYR A 128 -2.18 0.15 12.51
N GLU A 129 -1.42 0.61 11.54
CA GLU A 129 -0.25 -0.09 11.01
C GLU A 129 0.89 -0.17 12.03
N GLN A 130 1.15 0.88 12.79
CA GLN A 130 2.09 0.85 13.91
C GLN A 130 1.68 -0.16 14.99
N PHE A 131 0.40 -0.33 15.23
CA PHE A 131 -0.14 -1.26 16.24
C PHE A 131 0.00 -2.72 15.85
N PHE A 132 -0.23 -3.06 14.60
CA PHE A 132 -0.28 -4.45 14.14
C PHE A 132 1.05 -4.95 13.56
N GLN A 133 2.06 -4.10 13.44
CA GLN A 133 3.39 -4.51 12.99
C GLN A 133 4.04 -5.60 13.87
N PRO A 134 3.98 -5.56 15.21
CA PRO A 134 4.48 -6.66 16.03
C PRO A 134 3.78 -7.98 15.79
N LEU A 135 2.52 -7.96 15.33
CA LEU A 135 1.74 -9.15 15.00
C LEU A 135 2.06 -9.71 13.60
N LYS A 136 2.74 -8.95 12.72
CA LYS A 136 3.24 -9.42 11.42
C LYS A 136 4.27 -10.54 11.56
N ILE A 137 5.04 -10.56 12.65
CA ILE A 137 5.97 -11.63 12.99
C ILE A 137 5.24 -12.99 13.15
N LEU A 138 3.92 -12.98 13.36
CA LEU A 138 3.11 -14.17 13.58
C LEU A 138 2.32 -14.66 12.35
N GLY A 139 2.62 -14.17 11.13
CA GLY A 139 2.19 -14.85 9.91
C GLY A 139 1.04 -14.23 9.10
N SER A 140 0.63 -12.98 9.34
CA SER A 140 -0.41 -12.31 8.52
C SER A 140 0.12 -11.16 7.67
N GLN A 141 1.26 -11.36 6.99
CA GLN A 141 1.84 -10.37 6.06
C GLN A 141 0.88 -10.00 4.92
N THR A 142 -0.06 -10.87 4.60
CA THR A 142 -0.95 -10.77 3.43
C THR A 142 -2.05 -9.71 3.53
N GLN A 143 -2.29 -9.12 4.70
CA GLN A 143 -3.40 -8.16 4.89
C GLN A 143 -2.99 -6.69 4.87
N PHE A 144 -1.69 -6.39 4.90
CA PHE A 144 -1.18 -5.03 4.94
C PHE A 144 -0.76 -4.56 3.56
N SER A 145 -0.95 -3.27 3.32
CA SER A 145 -0.51 -2.62 2.09
C SER A 145 0.98 -2.28 2.18
N TRP A 146 1.72 -2.49 1.10
CA TRP A 146 3.15 -2.27 0.99
C TRP A 146 3.47 -1.06 0.14
N GLY A 147 4.56 -0.40 0.49
CA GLY A 147 5.13 0.65 -0.29
C GLY A 147 4.30 1.95 -0.36
N VAL A 148 4.81 2.88 -1.13
CA VAL A 148 4.21 4.23 -1.28
C VAL A 148 2.87 4.21 -2.01
N MET A 149 2.61 3.19 -2.84
CA MET A 149 1.36 2.99 -3.57
C MET A 149 0.32 2.17 -2.78
N GLY A 150 0.64 1.72 -1.57
CA GLY A 150 -0.30 1.03 -0.70
C GLY A 150 -0.84 -0.29 -1.25
N MET A 151 -0.04 -1.04 -2.02
CA MET A 151 -0.46 -2.29 -2.64
C MET A 151 -0.40 -3.45 -1.65
N LYS A 152 -1.40 -4.33 -1.67
CA LYS A 152 -1.38 -5.59 -0.91
C LYS A 152 -0.54 -6.64 -1.64
N GLU A 153 0.13 -7.52 -0.89
CA GLU A 153 0.87 -8.65 -1.47
C GLU A 153 0.00 -9.50 -2.40
N SER A 154 -1.23 -9.81 -2.00
CA SER A 154 -2.16 -10.58 -2.83
C SER A 154 -2.45 -9.90 -4.17
N THR A 155 -2.51 -8.57 -4.20
CA THR A 155 -2.69 -7.80 -5.44
C THR A 155 -1.42 -7.86 -6.30
N ALA A 156 -0.23 -7.73 -5.70
CA ALA A 156 1.03 -7.86 -6.42
C ALA A 156 1.18 -9.25 -7.08
N ILE A 157 0.87 -10.32 -6.34
CA ILE A 157 0.85 -11.70 -6.88
C ILE A 157 -0.15 -11.81 -8.03
N GLN A 158 -1.33 -11.20 -7.92
CA GLN A 158 -2.34 -11.25 -8.98
C GLN A 158 -1.88 -10.51 -10.24
N VAL A 159 -1.20 -9.37 -10.10
CA VAL A 159 -0.56 -8.67 -11.23
C VAL A 159 0.45 -9.58 -11.91
N GLU A 160 1.38 -10.21 -11.18
CA GLU A 160 2.35 -11.15 -11.76
C GLU A 160 1.68 -12.31 -12.51
N GLN A 161 0.60 -12.87 -11.95
CA GLN A 161 -0.17 -13.94 -12.57
C GLN A 161 -0.89 -13.50 -13.85
N ASN A 162 -1.48 -12.32 -13.85
CA ASN A 162 -2.17 -11.76 -15.01
C ASN A 162 -1.21 -11.49 -16.17
N LEU A 163 0.01 -10.98 -15.87
CA LEU A 163 1.04 -10.71 -16.88
C LEU A 163 1.49 -11.98 -17.61
N THR A 164 1.48 -13.13 -16.92
CA THR A 164 1.98 -14.40 -17.46
C THR A 164 0.88 -15.33 -17.96
N SER A 165 -0.41 -14.93 -17.88
CA SER A 165 -1.55 -15.75 -18.26
C SER A 165 -2.33 -15.18 -19.46
N PRO A 166 -2.06 -15.61 -20.71
CA PRO A 166 -2.79 -15.12 -21.88
C PRO A 166 -4.31 -15.35 -21.85
N SER A 167 -4.79 -16.27 -21.02
CA SER A 167 -6.22 -16.55 -20.83
C SER A 167 -6.87 -15.64 -19.79
N SER A 168 -6.12 -14.86 -19.03
CA SER A 168 -6.66 -13.89 -18.08
C SER A 168 -7.40 -12.78 -18.82
N PRO A 169 -8.60 -12.36 -18.38
CA PRO A 169 -9.27 -11.17 -18.94
C PRO A 169 -8.45 -9.89 -18.70
N PHE A 170 -7.51 -9.92 -17.79
CA PHE A 170 -6.62 -8.82 -17.43
C PHE A 170 -5.27 -8.83 -18.18
N TYR A 171 -5.00 -9.84 -19.03
CA TYR A 171 -3.73 -9.99 -19.72
C TYR A 171 -3.44 -8.82 -20.68
N PRO A 172 -2.42 -7.98 -20.40
CA PRO A 172 -2.21 -6.76 -21.18
C PRO A 172 -1.43 -6.98 -22.49
N GLY A 173 -0.86 -8.18 -22.68
CA GLY A 173 -0.13 -8.53 -23.87
C GLY A 173 1.31 -9.03 -23.60
N PRO A 174 1.96 -9.66 -24.61
CA PRO A 174 3.25 -10.32 -24.44
C PRO A 174 4.40 -9.35 -24.09
N GLN A 175 4.29 -8.07 -24.45
CA GLN A 175 5.31 -7.07 -24.18
C GLN A 175 5.46 -6.74 -22.68
N TYR A 176 4.48 -7.10 -21.85
CA TYR A 176 4.51 -6.86 -20.40
C TYR A 176 4.95 -8.10 -19.60
N MET A 177 5.00 -9.28 -20.23
CA MET A 177 5.14 -10.57 -19.57
C MET A 177 6.37 -10.67 -18.63
N HIS A 178 7.48 -10.00 -19.00
CA HIS A 178 8.75 -10.11 -18.31
C HIS A 178 9.11 -8.89 -17.44
N LEU A 179 8.21 -7.94 -17.26
CA LEU A 179 8.50 -6.71 -16.53
C LEU A 179 8.71 -6.92 -15.01
N LEU A 180 8.15 -7.98 -14.47
CA LEU A 180 8.24 -8.32 -13.05
C LEU A 180 9.02 -9.62 -12.79
N ASP A 181 9.73 -10.16 -13.77
CA ASP A 181 10.53 -11.36 -13.60
C ASP A 181 11.51 -11.22 -12.44
N PHE A 182 11.66 -12.30 -11.68
CA PHE A 182 12.64 -12.38 -10.62
C PHE A 182 13.95 -12.94 -11.17
N PRO A 183 15.10 -12.23 -11.03
CA PRO A 183 16.37 -12.60 -11.69
C PRO A 183 16.83 -14.03 -11.37
N ASP A 184 16.56 -14.49 -10.15
CA ASP A 184 16.97 -15.80 -9.64
C ASP A 184 15.86 -16.86 -9.69
N ALA A 185 14.74 -16.58 -10.37
CA ALA A 185 13.63 -17.53 -10.51
C ALA A 185 13.99 -18.66 -11.49
N SER A 186 14.92 -19.53 -11.07
CA SER A 186 15.12 -20.83 -11.70
C SER A 186 13.98 -21.78 -11.30
N ALA A 187 13.78 -22.87 -12.02
CA ALA A 187 12.78 -23.90 -11.70
C ALA A 187 12.93 -24.51 -10.29
N THR A 188 14.02 -24.20 -9.58
CA THR A 188 14.35 -24.63 -8.22
C THR A 188 14.17 -23.56 -7.16
N THR A 189 13.81 -22.32 -7.55
CA THR A 189 13.62 -21.21 -6.60
C THR A 189 12.38 -21.46 -5.75
N SER A 190 12.53 -21.43 -4.43
CA SER A 190 11.41 -21.64 -3.51
C SER A 190 10.42 -20.47 -3.56
N SER A 191 9.15 -20.74 -3.30
CA SER A 191 8.12 -19.71 -3.17
C SER A 191 8.46 -18.67 -2.07
N THR A 192 9.21 -19.08 -1.05
CA THR A 192 9.68 -18.18 0.03
C THR A 192 10.66 -17.14 -0.52
N THR A 193 11.61 -17.54 -1.38
CA THR A 193 12.58 -16.63 -1.98
C THR A 193 11.90 -15.58 -2.87
N ILE A 194 10.89 -15.99 -3.65
CA ILE A 194 10.10 -15.08 -4.48
C ILE A 194 9.31 -14.09 -3.62
N ALA A 195 8.71 -14.54 -2.51
CA ALA A 195 7.98 -13.68 -1.59
C ALA A 195 8.89 -12.65 -0.90
N GLU A 196 10.10 -13.06 -0.50
CA GLU A 196 11.12 -12.18 0.07
C GLU A 196 11.60 -11.13 -0.93
N GLU A 197 11.88 -11.53 -2.17
CA GLU A 197 12.29 -10.63 -3.24
C GLU A 197 11.18 -9.62 -3.58
N ARG A 198 9.93 -10.08 -3.72
CA ARG A 198 8.76 -9.21 -3.92
C ARG A 198 8.62 -8.20 -2.79
N PHE A 199 8.75 -8.66 -1.54
CA PHE A 199 8.71 -7.79 -0.38
C PHE A 199 9.81 -6.73 -0.43
N THR A 200 11.05 -7.13 -0.74
CA THR A 200 12.20 -6.23 -0.86
C THR A 200 11.96 -5.14 -1.91
N ARG A 201 11.52 -5.53 -3.13
CA ARG A 201 11.19 -4.59 -4.21
C ARG A 201 10.09 -3.59 -3.81
N MET A 202 9.08 -4.08 -3.10
CA MET A 202 7.92 -3.25 -2.71
C MET A 202 8.17 -2.37 -1.49
N THR A 203 9.26 -2.61 -0.73
CA THR A 203 9.58 -1.89 0.50
C THR A 203 10.95 -1.21 0.48
N ASP A 204 11.59 -1.13 -0.68
CA ASP A 204 12.86 -0.41 -0.84
C ASP A 204 12.68 1.06 -0.45
N GLN A 205 13.62 1.58 0.37
CA GLN A 205 13.57 2.94 0.90
C GLN A 205 14.22 3.98 -0.03
N HIS A 206 14.97 3.52 -1.02
CA HIS A 206 15.78 4.35 -1.88
C HIS A 206 15.36 4.29 -3.34
N ASP A 207 14.66 3.22 -3.73
CA ASP A 207 14.14 3.03 -5.08
C ASP A 207 12.67 2.59 -5.03
N HIS A 208 11.78 3.51 -5.41
CA HIS A 208 10.35 3.26 -5.45
C HIS A 208 9.85 2.79 -6.82
N TYR A 209 10.76 2.54 -7.78
CA TYR A 209 10.40 2.17 -9.14
C TYR A 209 9.41 1.01 -9.21
N TYR A 210 9.69 -0.09 -8.49
CA TYR A 210 8.79 -1.24 -8.49
C TYR A 210 7.42 -0.94 -7.88
N ASN A 211 7.31 -0.07 -6.88
CA ASN A 211 6.01 0.37 -6.38
C ASN A 211 5.15 1.00 -7.47
N TYR A 212 5.75 1.89 -8.25
CA TYR A 212 5.07 2.57 -9.37
C TYR A 212 4.80 1.63 -10.53
N LEU A 213 5.72 0.71 -10.82
CA LEU A 213 5.55 -0.27 -11.88
C LEU A 213 4.39 -1.24 -11.59
N TYR A 214 4.35 -1.83 -10.40
CA TYR A 214 3.23 -2.70 -10.00
C TYR A 214 1.89 -1.97 -10.04
N ALA A 215 1.84 -0.73 -9.55
CA ALA A 215 0.62 0.07 -9.59
C ALA A 215 0.18 0.40 -11.04
N GLY A 216 1.13 0.82 -11.89
CA GLY A 216 0.87 1.07 -13.31
C GLY A 216 0.38 -0.19 -14.03
N LEU A 217 1.00 -1.34 -13.78
CA LEU A 217 0.57 -2.61 -14.37
C LEU A 217 -0.82 -3.04 -13.88
N ALA A 218 -1.13 -2.88 -12.60
CA ALA A 218 -2.48 -3.14 -12.09
C ALA A 218 -3.54 -2.26 -12.79
N MET A 219 -3.25 -0.98 -12.98
CA MET A 219 -4.12 -0.07 -13.74
C MET A 219 -4.25 -0.53 -15.20
N LYS A 220 -3.13 -0.90 -15.84
CA LYS A 220 -3.11 -1.40 -17.22
C LYS A 220 -3.93 -2.66 -17.40
N GLU A 221 -3.85 -3.58 -16.48
CA GLU A 221 -4.62 -4.83 -16.47
C GLU A 221 -6.13 -4.56 -16.34
N ILE A 222 -6.51 -3.64 -15.46
CA ILE A 222 -7.91 -3.19 -15.32
C ILE A 222 -8.39 -2.54 -16.60
N GLU A 223 -7.65 -1.62 -17.19
CA GLU A 223 -7.97 -0.99 -18.47
C GLU A 223 -8.14 -2.02 -19.58
N THR A 224 -7.26 -3.02 -19.62
CA THR A 224 -7.29 -4.10 -20.62
C THR A 224 -8.55 -4.96 -20.49
N GLN A 225 -8.93 -5.34 -19.26
CA GLN A 225 -10.18 -6.08 -19.03
C GLN A 225 -11.39 -5.29 -19.57
N TRP A 226 -11.47 -4.02 -19.24
CA TRP A 226 -12.60 -3.17 -19.64
C TRP A 226 -12.61 -2.90 -21.13
N GLN A 227 -11.45 -2.69 -21.74
CA GLN A 227 -11.29 -2.55 -23.19
C GLN A 227 -11.77 -3.81 -23.94
N ASN A 228 -11.33 -4.99 -23.48
CA ASN A 228 -11.69 -6.28 -24.08
C ASN A 228 -13.19 -6.60 -23.94
N ALA A 229 -13.83 -6.09 -22.90
CA ALA A 229 -15.27 -6.22 -22.68
C ALA A 229 -16.10 -5.19 -23.46
N GLY A 230 -15.48 -4.26 -24.20
CA GLY A 230 -16.18 -3.23 -24.99
C GLY A 230 -16.58 -1.98 -24.19
N PHE A 231 -16.07 -1.80 -23.00
CA PHE A 231 -16.34 -0.65 -22.12
C PHE A 231 -15.04 0.08 -21.77
N PRO A 232 -14.32 0.73 -22.71
CA PRO A 232 -13.02 1.33 -22.45
C PRO A 232 -13.09 2.45 -21.40
N ILE A 233 -12.13 2.44 -20.47
CA ILE A 233 -12.01 3.42 -19.36
C ILE A 233 -10.66 4.13 -19.32
N ASN A 234 -9.86 4.06 -20.37
CA ASN A 234 -8.50 4.59 -20.44
C ASN A 234 -8.38 6.10 -20.12
N ASN A 235 -9.46 6.87 -20.33
CA ASN A 235 -9.52 8.31 -20.04
C ASN A 235 -10.39 8.61 -18.81
N ARG A 236 -10.56 7.64 -17.91
CA ARG A 236 -11.40 7.73 -16.73
C ARG A 236 -10.59 7.42 -15.47
N PRO A 237 -9.69 8.35 -15.04
CA PRO A 237 -8.89 8.14 -13.82
C PRO A 237 -9.77 7.89 -12.59
N ASP A 238 -10.93 8.52 -12.49
CA ASP A 238 -11.93 8.29 -11.46
C ASP A 238 -12.35 6.82 -11.34
N ILE A 239 -12.57 6.15 -12.48
CA ILE A 239 -12.98 4.75 -12.51
C ILE A 239 -11.80 3.82 -12.35
N VAL A 240 -10.69 4.03 -13.08
CA VAL A 240 -9.50 3.20 -12.99
C VAL A 240 -8.99 3.16 -11.56
N LEU A 241 -8.92 4.31 -10.88
CA LEU A 241 -8.42 4.39 -9.51
C LEU A 241 -9.46 3.94 -8.48
N THR A 242 -10.75 4.05 -8.75
CA THR A 242 -11.77 3.34 -7.97
C THR A 242 -11.49 1.85 -7.97
N LEU A 243 -11.32 1.25 -9.16
CA LEU A 243 -11.11 -0.19 -9.34
C LEU A 243 -9.75 -0.65 -8.77
N TYR A 244 -8.70 0.16 -8.94
CA TYR A 244 -7.42 -0.06 -8.30
C TYR A 244 -7.54 -0.18 -6.76
N ASN A 245 -8.31 0.71 -6.15
CA ASN A 245 -8.50 0.73 -4.71
C ASN A 245 -9.33 -0.45 -4.18
N ILE A 246 -10.41 -0.84 -4.90
CA ILE A 246 -11.29 -1.93 -4.46
C ILE A 246 -10.80 -3.32 -4.89
N GLY A 247 -9.88 -3.40 -5.87
CA GLY A 247 -9.22 -4.63 -6.32
C GLY A 247 -9.89 -5.33 -7.51
N PHE A 248 -9.15 -6.21 -8.16
CA PHE A 248 -9.54 -6.94 -9.38
C PHE A 248 -10.85 -7.72 -9.26
N GLN A 249 -11.13 -8.32 -8.10
CA GLN A 249 -12.33 -9.11 -7.86
C GLN A 249 -13.63 -8.29 -7.93
N HIS A 250 -13.51 -6.97 -7.84
CA HIS A 250 -14.65 -6.05 -7.96
C HIS A 250 -14.70 -5.34 -9.32
N SER A 251 -13.75 -5.64 -10.21
CA SER A 251 -13.70 -5.08 -11.55
C SER A 251 -14.68 -5.83 -12.47
N THR A 252 -15.84 -5.23 -12.69
CA THR A 252 -16.91 -5.79 -13.53
C THR A 252 -17.26 -4.79 -14.62
N PRO A 253 -16.76 -4.98 -15.87
CA PRO A 253 -17.03 -4.08 -16.99
C PRO A 253 -18.51 -3.91 -17.27
N ASN A 254 -18.94 -2.66 -17.39
CA ASN A 254 -20.34 -2.31 -17.70
C ASN A 254 -20.40 -0.87 -18.29
N ALA A 255 -21.56 -0.52 -18.86
CA ALA A 255 -21.78 0.76 -19.54
C ALA A 255 -21.84 1.98 -18.58
N ASN A 256 -22.09 1.74 -17.29
CA ASN A 256 -22.28 2.81 -16.29
C ASN A 256 -21.41 2.57 -15.05
N PRO A 257 -20.07 2.61 -15.17
CA PRO A 257 -19.18 2.42 -14.02
C PRO A 257 -19.40 3.53 -12.99
N GLN A 258 -19.29 3.17 -11.72
CA GLN A 258 -19.49 4.09 -10.60
C GLN A 258 -18.17 4.52 -9.99
N VAL A 259 -18.05 5.82 -9.74
CA VAL A 259 -16.94 6.39 -8.98
C VAL A 259 -17.09 6.06 -7.50
N GLY A 260 -16.02 5.61 -6.84
CA GLY A 260 -16.10 5.17 -5.44
C GLY A 260 -14.72 4.91 -4.85
N GLY A 261 -14.59 3.75 -4.20
CA GLY A 261 -13.43 3.36 -3.41
C GLY A 261 -13.55 3.84 -1.97
N ALA A 262 -12.44 3.75 -1.22
CA ALA A 262 -12.40 4.14 0.19
C ALA A 262 -12.82 5.61 0.40
N ALA A 263 -13.59 5.86 1.43
CA ALA A 263 -13.89 7.21 1.88
C ALA A 263 -12.66 7.81 2.58
N ILE A 264 -12.33 9.05 2.24
CA ILE A 264 -11.18 9.79 2.75
C ILE A 264 -11.69 11.11 3.29
N VAL A 265 -11.45 11.38 4.57
CA VAL A 265 -11.86 12.64 5.21
C VAL A 265 -10.63 13.53 5.33
N ILE A 266 -10.65 14.67 4.68
CA ILE A 266 -9.59 15.69 4.74
C ILE A 266 -10.24 16.99 5.22
N ASN A 267 -9.82 17.49 6.37
CA ASN A 267 -10.30 18.74 6.96
C ASN A 267 -11.84 18.84 7.01
N GLY A 268 -12.51 17.73 7.37
CA GLY A 268 -13.98 17.64 7.45
C GLY A 268 -14.71 17.45 6.13
N VAL A 269 -14.01 17.40 5.00
CA VAL A 269 -14.58 17.07 3.68
C VAL A 269 -14.36 15.60 3.36
N THR A 270 -15.41 14.90 2.96
CA THR A 270 -15.32 13.49 2.57
C THR A 270 -15.19 13.36 1.06
N TYR A 271 -14.16 12.65 0.63
CA TYR A 271 -13.90 12.29 -0.76
C TYR A 271 -14.00 10.77 -0.94
N SER A 272 -14.35 10.31 -2.14
CA SER A 272 -14.06 8.93 -2.54
C SER A 272 -12.67 8.84 -3.15
N PHE A 273 -12.04 7.65 -3.11
CA PHE A 273 -10.71 7.45 -3.67
C PHE A 273 -10.63 7.88 -5.15
N GLY A 274 -11.54 7.37 -6.00
CA GLY A 274 -11.59 7.76 -7.41
C GLY A 274 -11.92 9.22 -7.63
N GLY A 275 -12.81 9.81 -6.82
CA GLY A 275 -13.18 11.22 -6.92
C GLY A 275 -12.04 12.18 -6.57
N LEU A 276 -11.24 11.85 -5.54
CA LEU A 276 -10.07 12.63 -5.19
C LEU A 276 -8.96 12.52 -6.26
N ALA A 277 -8.79 11.32 -6.82
CA ALA A 277 -7.86 11.09 -7.93
C ALA A 277 -8.20 11.93 -9.16
N GLU A 278 -9.48 12.02 -9.52
CA GLU A 278 -9.97 12.86 -10.62
C GLU A 278 -9.71 14.34 -10.36
N GLN A 279 -9.90 14.81 -9.12
CA GLN A 279 -9.61 16.20 -8.78
C GLN A 279 -8.14 16.57 -9.03
N PHE A 280 -7.20 15.68 -8.67
CA PHE A 280 -5.80 15.92 -9.01
C PHE A 280 -5.56 15.82 -10.51
N TYR A 281 -6.05 14.77 -11.15
CA TYR A 281 -5.84 14.53 -12.59
C TYR A 281 -6.26 15.72 -13.43
N SER A 282 -7.43 16.29 -13.16
CA SER A 282 -7.98 17.44 -13.86
C SER A 282 -7.40 18.78 -13.42
N SER A 283 -6.57 18.82 -12.38
CA SER A 283 -5.93 20.05 -11.90
C SER A 283 -4.71 20.44 -12.74
N ASN A 284 -4.20 21.67 -12.52
CA ASN A 284 -2.94 22.12 -13.11
C ASN A 284 -1.70 21.78 -12.25
N LEU A 285 -1.88 21.02 -11.16
CA LEU A 285 -0.79 20.66 -10.25
C LEU A 285 0.18 19.70 -10.93
N LEU A 286 1.47 19.95 -10.82
CA LEU A 286 2.58 19.14 -11.34
C LEU A 286 2.50 18.83 -12.85
N THR A 287 1.79 19.62 -13.65
CA THR A 287 1.63 19.38 -15.11
C THR A 287 2.93 19.54 -15.89
N ASN A 288 3.90 20.28 -15.34
CA ASN A 288 5.25 20.39 -15.91
C ASN A 288 6.06 19.09 -15.81
N LEU A 289 5.76 18.22 -14.87
CA LEU A 289 6.42 16.93 -14.66
C LEU A 289 5.58 15.77 -15.20
N PHE A 290 4.27 15.87 -15.09
CA PHE A 290 3.29 14.85 -15.44
C PHE A 290 2.15 15.48 -16.23
N PRO A 291 2.31 15.68 -17.55
CA PRO A 291 1.26 16.27 -18.40
C PRO A 291 0.00 15.39 -18.43
N GLN A 292 -1.13 16.03 -18.82
CA GLN A 292 -2.42 15.35 -19.03
C GLN A 292 -2.40 14.53 -20.31
#